data_471b05b8b3fc7aa87aac499af4dfcc19
#
_entry.id   471b05b8b3fc7aa87aac499af4dfcc19
#
_cell.length_a   1.000
_cell.length_b   1.000
_cell.length_c   1.000
_cell.angle_alpha   90.00
_cell.angle_beta   90.00
_cell.angle_gamma   90.00
#
_symmetry.space_group_name_H-M   'P 1'
#
loop_
_entity.id
_entity.type
_entity.pdbx_description
1 polymer ?
#
loop_
_entity_poly.entity_id
_entity_poly.type
_entity_poly.pdbx_seq_one_letter_code
_entity_poly.pdbx_strand_id
1 'polypeptide(L)'
;MSIEQQALSGLKWTGSARLIGQVLSWAVTLIVVRLLAPADYGIVAVSAAIISVISTVAELGLGASVVQAPALERETLARIAGLAIVLNWSLGAVVALSAPLAVVFFGDDVLRRVIQVSCLHFGLAALSIVPEALAYRTMNFKWTASIDLIAGLVASLATLLLALKGAGVWALVLGSLAGATVRSALFLGSHPVRPVFRFGGLRGHVAFGGTLATSRLAWHVVNQADVFTAARFLTPSAVGLYSVSLHLATLPMQRIMGIVNQVVFPTVARLQDDRPRLRERLLSGLRLLAFVSVPVMWGISAVAPEIVALALGPRWHDAVYPLQVASLLIPFKMASAVISTAIVGVGAATLDLRNTVVNLVVLPSAFLIGVRWGVDGLVTAWALSLVVVLALTVPRSCTRLEIALLDVARSLRDPLLAGGVMYAVVLAGRAALAGVPHVYRLATLVLVGAAVYLPLVSLLNRTIWADLRRLRSASRA
;
A
#
# COMPACT_ATOMS: atom_id res chain seq x y z
N MET A 1 3.75 31.22 -22.25
CA MET A 1 3.56 29.75 -22.22
C MET A 1 2.08 29.50 -22.00
N SER A 2 1.44 28.66 -22.82
CA SER A 2 0.04 28.28 -22.62
C SER A 2 -0.12 27.47 -21.31
N ILE A 3 -1.31 27.49 -20.71
CA ILE A 3 -1.62 26.73 -19.49
C ILE A 3 -1.28 25.23 -19.68
N GLU A 4 -1.49 24.70 -20.89
CA GLU A 4 -1.11 23.33 -21.26
C GLU A 4 0.41 23.10 -21.24
N GLN A 5 1.21 24.02 -21.72
CA GLN A 5 2.67 23.92 -21.70
C GLN A 5 3.22 24.03 -20.28
N GLN A 6 2.62 24.85 -19.43
CA GLN A 6 2.96 24.92 -18.00
C GLN A 6 2.58 23.63 -17.27
N ALA A 7 1.41 23.06 -17.56
CA ALA A 7 0.96 21.78 -17.00
C ALA A 7 1.87 20.62 -17.43
N LEU A 8 2.22 20.53 -18.72
CA LEU A 8 3.10 19.48 -19.27
C LEU A 8 4.54 19.59 -18.75
N SER A 9 5.09 20.81 -18.64
CA SER A 9 6.42 21.01 -18.08
C SER A 9 6.47 20.70 -16.57
N GLY A 10 5.42 21.10 -15.85
CA GLY A 10 5.23 20.76 -14.45
C GLY A 10 5.14 19.23 -14.23
N LEU A 11 4.42 18.53 -15.09
CA LEU A 11 4.26 17.07 -15.02
C LEU A 11 5.57 16.33 -15.27
N LYS A 12 6.35 16.74 -16.27
CA LYS A 12 7.66 16.15 -16.60
C LYS A 12 8.66 16.37 -15.46
N TRP A 13 8.75 17.58 -14.95
CA TRP A 13 9.68 17.91 -13.85
C TRP A 13 9.29 17.19 -12.55
N THR A 14 8.01 17.19 -12.20
CA THR A 14 7.49 16.49 -11.01
C THR A 14 7.67 14.98 -11.15
N GLY A 15 7.48 14.42 -12.35
CA GLY A 15 7.68 13.01 -12.63
C GLY A 15 9.13 12.57 -12.50
N SER A 16 10.07 13.32 -13.09
CA SER A 16 11.51 13.01 -13.01
C SER A 16 12.05 13.18 -11.59
N ALA A 17 11.69 14.25 -10.89
CA ALA A 17 12.11 14.48 -9.50
C ALA A 17 11.57 13.37 -8.56
N ARG A 18 10.33 12.95 -8.75
CA ARG A 18 9.75 11.80 -8.01
C ARG A 18 10.48 10.49 -8.30
N LEU A 19 10.85 10.23 -9.56
CA LEU A 19 11.59 9.03 -9.92
C LEU A 19 12.98 9.01 -9.27
N ILE A 20 13.73 10.10 -9.37
CA ILE A 20 15.07 10.20 -8.75
C ILE A 20 14.98 10.04 -7.23
N GLY A 21 14.06 10.75 -6.57
CA GLY A 21 13.85 10.62 -5.13
C GLY A 21 13.42 9.20 -4.72
N GLN A 22 12.60 8.55 -5.51
CA GLN A 22 12.18 7.17 -5.26
C GLN A 22 13.34 6.18 -5.40
N VAL A 23 14.17 6.30 -6.44
CA VAL A 23 15.35 5.46 -6.64
C VAL A 23 16.35 5.65 -5.49
N LEU A 24 16.59 6.91 -5.09
CA LEU A 24 17.47 7.20 -3.97
C LEU A 24 16.92 6.65 -2.65
N SER A 25 15.63 6.81 -2.38
CA SER A 25 14.98 6.24 -1.20
C SER A 25 15.08 4.71 -1.19
N TRP A 26 14.90 4.05 -2.33
CA TRP A 26 15.06 2.60 -2.42
C TRP A 26 16.51 2.17 -2.19
N ALA A 27 17.48 2.87 -2.77
CA ALA A 27 18.89 2.57 -2.55
C ALA A 27 19.25 2.67 -1.05
N VAL A 28 18.80 3.74 -0.39
CA VAL A 28 18.98 3.90 1.04
C VAL A 28 18.28 2.80 1.83
N THR A 29 17.06 2.46 1.49
CA THR A 29 16.30 1.38 2.15
C THR A 29 17.03 0.05 2.05
N LEU A 30 17.58 -0.31 0.88
CA LEU A 30 18.35 -1.53 0.68
C LEU A 30 19.63 -1.56 1.53
N ILE A 31 20.32 -0.43 1.67
CA ILE A 31 21.48 -0.33 2.55
C ILE A 31 21.07 -0.50 4.01
N VAL A 32 20.03 0.19 4.45
CA VAL A 32 19.53 0.16 5.84
C VAL A 32 19.07 -1.25 6.22
N VAL A 33 18.35 -1.96 5.34
CA VAL A 33 17.89 -3.34 5.59
C VAL A 33 19.08 -4.30 5.84
N ARG A 34 20.22 -4.08 5.18
CA ARG A 34 21.41 -4.88 5.41
C ARG A 34 22.14 -4.57 6.72
N LEU A 35 22.03 -3.33 7.20
CA LEU A 35 22.66 -2.88 8.43
C LEU A 35 21.87 -3.34 9.67
N LEU A 36 20.55 -3.33 9.59
CA LEU A 36 19.65 -3.62 10.68
C LEU A 36 19.29 -5.12 10.76
N ALA A 37 18.88 -5.55 11.94
CA ALA A 37 18.41 -6.92 12.16
C ALA A 37 16.92 -7.07 11.81
N PRO A 38 16.45 -8.27 11.42
CA PRO A 38 15.03 -8.53 11.24
C PRO A 38 14.17 -8.16 12.45
N ALA A 39 14.68 -8.34 13.68
CA ALA A 39 13.99 -7.97 14.91
C ALA A 39 13.67 -6.47 14.99
N ASP A 40 14.58 -5.60 14.51
CA ASP A 40 14.36 -4.15 14.50
C ASP A 40 13.13 -3.80 13.62
N TYR A 41 13.02 -4.44 12.46
CA TYR A 41 11.87 -4.28 11.55
C TYR A 41 10.59 -4.86 12.14
N GLY A 42 10.67 -5.97 12.88
CA GLY A 42 9.52 -6.56 13.54
C GLY A 42 8.90 -5.63 14.59
N ILE A 43 9.74 -5.08 15.46
CA ILE A 43 9.29 -4.12 16.49
C ILE A 43 8.65 -2.87 15.84
N VAL A 44 9.29 -2.34 14.79
CA VAL A 44 8.74 -1.19 14.05
C VAL A 44 7.43 -1.55 13.35
N ALA A 45 7.31 -2.74 12.74
CA ALA A 45 6.11 -3.18 12.08
C ALA A 45 4.90 -3.24 13.04
N VAL A 46 5.09 -3.79 14.25
CA VAL A 46 4.04 -3.83 15.29
C VAL A 46 3.66 -2.42 15.75
N SER A 47 4.66 -1.58 16.04
CA SER A 47 4.41 -0.18 16.41
C SER A 47 3.66 0.57 15.31
N ALA A 48 4.09 0.43 14.05
CA ALA A 48 3.44 1.06 12.90
C ALA A 48 2.01 0.54 12.69
N ALA A 49 1.75 -0.76 12.92
CA ALA A 49 0.41 -1.32 12.85
C ALA A 49 -0.53 -0.69 13.89
N ILE A 50 -0.09 -0.56 15.14
CA ILE A 50 -0.86 0.09 16.21
C ILE A 50 -1.14 1.56 15.85
N ILE A 51 -0.11 2.30 15.46
CA ILE A 51 -0.23 3.72 15.12
C ILE A 51 -1.12 3.92 13.89
N SER A 52 -1.02 3.08 12.85
CA SER A 52 -1.83 3.22 11.63
C SER A 52 -3.32 3.01 11.88
N VAL A 53 -3.70 2.08 12.74
CA VAL A 53 -5.09 1.83 13.14
C VAL A 53 -5.64 3.04 13.90
N ILE A 54 -4.88 3.58 14.83
CA ILE A 54 -5.32 4.69 15.69
C ILE A 54 -5.31 6.03 14.95
N SER A 55 -4.32 6.27 14.06
CA SER A 55 -4.28 7.48 13.24
C SER A 55 -5.50 7.61 12.32
N THR A 56 -6.08 6.48 11.88
CA THR A 56 -7.35 6.49 11.13
C THR A 56 -8.50 7.12 11.93
N VAL A 57 -8.52 6.90 13.24
CA VAL A 57 -9.48 7.56 14.15
C VAL A 57 -9.08 9.01 14.42
N ALA A 58 -7.78 9.27 14.58
CA ALA A 58 -7.25 10.59 14.87
C ALA A 58 -7.49 11.61 13.75
N GLU A 59 -7.45 11.14 12.50
CA GLU A 59 -7.77 11.99 11.36
C GLU A 59 -9.25 12.40 11.31
N LEU A 60 -10.18 11.60 11.87
CA LEU A 60 -11.64 11.82 11.84
C LEU A 60 -12.16 12.39 10.51
N GLY A 61 -11.50 12.12 9.41
CA GLY A 61 -11.82 12.72 8.11
C GLY A 61 -11.82 14.26 8.09
N LEU A 62 -11.19 14.92 9.08
CA LEU A 62 -11.15 16.38 9.18
C LEU A 62 -10.53 17.02 7.94
N GLY A 63 -9.45 16.46 7.43
CA GLY A 63 -8.85 16.89 6.16
C GLY A 63 -9.82 16.79 4.99
N ALA A 64 -10.55 15.67 4.88
CA ALA A 64 -11.55 15.47 3.83
C ALA A 64 -12.70 16.48 3.95
N SER A 65 -13.15 16.80 5.15
CA SER A 65 -14.20 17.79 5.38
C SER A 65 -13.77 19.20 4.96
N VAL A 66 -12.50 19.55 5.13
CA VAL A 66 -11.94 20.82 4.65
C VAL A 66 -11.89 20.87 3.12
N VAL A 67 -11.54 19.76 2.47
CA VAL A 67 -11.50 19.70 0.99
C VAL A 67 -12.90 19.82 0.38
N GLN A 68 -13.93 19.20 1.00
CA GLN A 68 -15.30 19.15 0.47
C GLN A 68 -16.16 20.38 0.78
N ALA A 69 -15.85 21.14 1.83
CA ALA A 69 -16.66 22.26 2.24
C ALA A 69 -16.76 23.34 1.12
N PRO A 70 -17.97 23.79 0.73
CA PRO A 70 -18.13 24.77 -0.36
C PRO A 70 -17.43 26.10 -0.07
N ALA A 71 -17.60 26.60 1.14
CA ALA A 71 -16.94 27.81 1.65
C ALA A 71 -16.37 27.52 3.05
N LEU A 72 -15.18 28.05 3.32
CA LEU A 72 -14.52 27.92 4.61
C LEU A 72 -14.03 29.29 5.07
N GLU A 73 -14.61 29.74 6.17
CA GLU A 73 -14.12 30.90 6.87
C GLU A 73 -12.80 30.58 7.57
N ARG A 74 -11.92 31.57 7.67
CA ARG A 74 -10.63 31.42 8.36
C ARG A 74 -10.81 30.96 9.82
N GLU A 75 -11.87 31.40 10.47
CA GLU A 75 -12.19 30.99 11.83
C GLU A 75 -12.55 29.51 11.93
N THR A 76 -13.35 28.97 11.00
CA THR A 76 -13.68 27.55 10.94
C THR A 76 -12.43 26.69 10.71
N LEU A 77 -11.52 27.10 9.82
CA LEU A 77 -10.24 26.43 9.61
C LEU A 77 -9.39 26.41 10.89
N ALA A 78 -9.32 27.55 11.60
CA ALA A 78 -8.60 27.67 12.87
C ALA A 78 -9.16 26.76 13.96
N ARG A 79 -10.51 26.63 14.03
CA ARG A 79 -11.19 25.73 14.96
C ARG A 79 -10.95 24.25 14.60
N ILE A 80 -10.99 23.89 13.30
CA ILE A 80 -10.66 22.54 12.83
C ILE A 80 -9.21 22.19 13.18
N ALA A 81 -8.26 23.12 12.98
CA ALA A 81 -6.87 22.91 13.37
C ALA A 81 -6.71 22.70 14.89
N GLY A 82 -7.40 23.50 15.69
CA GLY A 82 -7.42 23.32 17.16
C GLY A 82 -7.99 21.96 17.56
N LEU A 83 -9.09 21.52 16.95
CA LEU A 83 -9.69 20.21 17.19
C LEU A 83 -8.73 19.08 16.77
N ALA A 84 -8.08 19.18 15.61
CA ALA A 84 -7.12 18.20 15.13
C ALA A 84 -5.94 18.04 16.12
N ILE A 85 -5.43 19.16 16.65
CA ILE A 85 -4.35 19.15 17.65
C ILE A 85 -4.81 18.42 18.92
N VAL A 86 -5.95 18.82 19.51
CA VAL A 86 -6.44 18.21 20.75
C VAL A 86 -6.68 16.72 20.56
N LEU A 87 -7.35 16.32 19.49
CA LEU A 87 -7.66 14.92 19.18
C LEU A 87 -6.40 14.08 19.02
N ASN A 88 -5.48 14.51 18.18
CA ASN A 88 -4.28 13.73 17.89
C ASN A 88 -3.36 13.64 19.12
N TRP A 89 -3.15 14.75 19.86
CA TRP A 89 -2.35 14.71 21.08
C TRP A 89 -3.01 13.86 22.18
N SER A 90 -4.34 13.95 22.34
CA SER A 90 -5.07 13.11 23.29
C SER A 90 -4.95 11.63 22.96
N LEU A 91 -5.15 11.25 21.68
CA LEU A 91 -5.00 9.87 21.24
C LEU A 91 -3.55 9.40 21.35
N GLY A 92 -2.58 10.23 20.97
CA GLY A 92 -1.15 9.93 21.16
C GLY A 92 -0.81 9.70 22.64
N ALA A 93 -1.33 10.52 23.54
CA ALA A 93 -1.16 10.35 24.98
C ALA A 93 -1.80 9.05 25.49
N VAL A 94 -3.03 8.74 25.06
CA VAL A 94 -3.71 7.48 25.43
C VAL A 94 -2.89 6.28 24.96
N VAL A 95 -2.39 6.28 23.73
CA VAL A 95 -1.56 5.20 23.20
C VAL A 95 -0.23 5.11 23.95
N ALA A 96 0.42 6.22 24.23
CA ALA A 96 1.69 6.24 24.97
C ALA A 96 1.49 5.74 26.41
N LEU A 97 0.39 6.08 27.07
CA LEU A 97 0.05 5.60 28.41
C LEU A 97 -0.37 4.12 28.41
N SER A 98 -1.00 3.64 27.32
CA SER A 98 -1.36 2.23 27.15
C SER A 98 -0.21 1.35 26.67
N ALA A 99 0.94 1.93 26.26
CA ALA A 99 2.10 1.18 25.78
C ALA A 99 2.61 0.06 26.73
N PRO A 100 2.50 0.15 28.08
CA PRO A 100 2.81 -0.98 28.94
C PRO A 100 1.92 -2.21 28.70
N LEU A 101 0.66 -2.02 28.28
CA LEU A 101 -0.21 -3.15 27.92
C LEU A 101 0.28 -3.88 26.69
N ALA A 102 0.95 -3.18 25.76
CA ALA A 102 1.59 -3.83 24.62
C ALA A 102 2.71 -4.79 25.04
N VAL A 103 3.45 -4.46 26.11
CA VAL A 103 4.47 -5.39 26.67
C VAL A 103 3.82 -6.65 27.21
N VAL A 104 2.73 -6.51 27.96
CA VAL A 104 1.99 -7.66 28.50
C VAL A 104 1.45 -8.55 27.37
N PHE A 105 1.03 -7.93 26.25
CA PHE A 105 0.44 -8.67 25.14
C PHE A 105 1.49 -9.26 24.19
N PHE A 106 2.56 -8.55 23.88
CA PHE A 106 3.57 -8.92 22.88
C PHE A 106 4.92 -9.38 23.50
N GLY A 107 5.15 -9.16 24.79
CA GLY A 107 6.31 -9.68 25.51
C GLY A 107 7.65 -8.95 25.26
N ASP A 108 7.64 -7.71 24.76
CA ASP A 108 8.86 -6.96 24.41
C ASP A 108 8.90 -5.56 25.03
N ASP A 109 9.87 -5.29 25.92
CA ASP A 109 10.06 -3.99 26.57
C ASP A 109 10.56 -2.89 25.63
N VAL A 110 11.30 -3.24 24.57
CA VAL A 110 11.76 -2.28 23.57
C VAL A 110 10.56 -1.72 22.81
N LEU A 111 9.57 -2.57 22.52
CA LEU A 111 8.33 -2.18 21.84
C LEU A 111 7.60 -1.06 22.59
N ARG A 112 7.54 -1.10 23.94
CA ARG A 112 6.94 -0.03 24.75
C ARG A 112 7.56 1.34 24.44
N ARG A 113 8.88 1.42 24.49
CA ARG A 113 9.61 2.68 24.24
C ARG A 113 9.43 3.14 22.79
N VAL A 114 9.46 2.21 21.85
CA VAL A 114 9.24 2.48 20.43
C VAL A 114 7.83 3.04 20.21
N ILE A 115 6.78 2.45 20.80
CA ILE A 115 5.40 2.96 20.71
C ILE A 115 5.33 4.37 21.30
N GLN A 116 5.87 4.59 22.53
CA GLN A 116 5.83 5.89 23.19
C GLN A 116 6.46 7.01 22.35
N VAL A 117 7.63 6.77 21.79
CA VAL A 117 8.32 7.75 20.93
C VAL A 117 7.59 7.91 19.59
N SER A 118 7.08 6.82 19.02
CA SER A 118 6.33 6.87 17.76
C SER A 118 4.99 7.61 17.90
N CYS A 119 4.42 7.74 19.09
CA CYS A 119 3.22 8.56 19.35
C CYS A 119 3.43 10.05 19.00
N LEU A 120 4.67 10.54 18.92
CA LEU A 120 4.96 11.89 18.43
C LEU A 120 4.46 12.13 16.99
N HIS A 121 4.29 11.06 16.18
CA HIS A 121 3.68 11.19 14.86
C HIS A 121 2.27 11.79 14.91
N PHE A 122 1.47 11.50 15.95
CA PHE A 122 0.15 12.10 16.09
C PHE A 122 0.23 13.61 16.22
N GLY A 123 1.13 14.11 17.07
CA GLY A 123 1.33 15.55 17.25
C GLY A 123 1.83 16.24 15.98
N LEU A 124 2.77 15.62 15.28
CA LEU A 124 3.28 16.13 14.01
C LEU A 124 2.21 16.12 12.92
N ALA A 125 1.45 15.03 12.79
CA ALA A 125 0.35 14.93 11.84
C ALA A 125 -0.72 16.00 12.09
N ALA A 126 -1.09 16.26 13.35
CA ALA A 126 -2.06 17.29 13.72
C ALA A 126 -1.74 18.66 13.11
N LEU A 127 -0.46 19.03 13.07
CA LEU A 127 0.00 20.32 12.53
C LEU A 127 -0.14 20.41 11.01
N SER A 128 -0.14 19.29 10.30
CA SER A 128 -0.20 19.25 8.84
C SER A 128 -1.61 19.00 8.26
N ILE A 129 -2.58 18.49 9.03
CA ILE A 129 -3.93 18.10 8.54
C ILE A 129 -4.61 19.24 7.76
N VAL A 130 -4.72 20.42 8.36
CA VAL A 130 -5.41 21.56 7.73
C VAL A 130 -4.56 22.19 6.60
N PRO A 131 -3.25 22.49 6.79
CA PRO A 131 -2.40 22.97 5.72
C PRO A 131 -2.35 22.05 4.49
N GLU A 132 -2.28 20.76 4.70
CA GLU A 132 -2.28 19.76 3.63
C GLU A 132 -3.63 19.75 2.89
N ALA A 133 -4.75 19.76 3.61
CA ALA A 133 -6.09 19.83 3.02
C ALA A 133 -6.28 21.10 2.17
N LEU A 134 -5.73 22.23 2.60
CA LEU A 134 -5.73 23.47 1.82
C LEU A 134 -4.89 23.35 0.54
N ALA A 135 -3.73 22.71 0.61
CA ALA A 135 -2.90 22.46 -0.57
C ALA A 135 -3.61 21.57 -1.59
N TYR A 136 -4.35 20.55 -1.14
CA TYR A 136 -5.19 19.71 -2.02
C TYR A 136 -6.36 20.51 -2.62
N ARG A 137 -7.02 21.35 -1.82
CA ARG A 137 -8.12 22.19 -2.27
C ARG A 137 -7.71 23.19 -3.36
N THR A 138 -6.49 23.74 -3.26
CA THR A 138 -5.92 24.65 -4.28
C THR A 138 -5.30 23.90 -5.45
N MET A 139 -5.42 22.56 -5.52
CA MET A 139 -4.84 21.69 -6.54
C MET A 139 -3.31 21.90 -6.74
N ASN A 140 -2.60 22.33 -5.71
CA ASN A 140 -1.17 22.57 -5.78
C ASN A 140 -0.37 21.25 -5.60
N PHE A 141 -0.65 20.30 -6.48
CA PHE A 141 -0.02 18.97 -6.44
C PHE A 141 1.50 18.99 -6.59
N LYS A 142 2.03 20.00 -7.30
CA LYS A 142 3.49 20.16 -7.46
C LYS A 142 4.16 20.43 -6.12
N TRP A 143 3.59 21.34 -5.33
CA TRP A 143 4.11 21.70 -4.00
C TRP A 143 3.98 20.52 -3.02
N THR A 144 2.81 19.88 -2.96
CA THR A 144 2.58 18.70 -2.13
C THR A 144 3.59 17.59 -2.43
N ALA A 145 3.81 17.32 -3.74
CA ALA A 145 4.77 16.32 -4.17
C ALA A 145 6.22 16.69 -3.81
N SER A 146 6.57 17.98 -3.83
CA SER A 146 7.90 18.44 -3.43
C SER A 146 8.12 18.28 -1.93
N ILE A 147 7.10 18.59 -1.11
CA ILE A 147 7.15 18.37 0.34
C ILE A 147 7.35 16.88 0.65
N ASP A 148 6.56 16.01 0.04
CA ASP A 148 6.67 14.56 0.25
C ASP A 148 8.05 14.03 -0.16
N LEU A 149 8.62 14.55 -1.24
CA LEU A 149 9.96 14.19 -1.70
C LEU A 149 11.03 14.61 -0.68
N ILE A 150 11.02 15.89 -0.25
CA ILE A 150 11.99 16.43 0.71
C ILE A 150 11.88 15.67 2.04
N ALA A 151 10.67 15.49 2.55
CA ALA A 151 10.43 14.75 3.80
C ALA A 151 10.91 13.29 3.70
N GLY A 152 10.64 12.61 2.58
CA GLY A 152 11.11 11.26 2.32
C GLY A 152 12.63 11.16 2.23
N LEU A 153 13.30 12.12 1.59
CA LEU A 153 14.76 12.16 1.54
C LEU A 153 15.37 12.40 2.93
N VAL A 154 14.81 13.32 3.71
CA VAL A 154 15.28 13.57 5.09
C VAL A 154 15.07 12.33 5.96
N ALA A 155 13.91 11.68 5.88
CA ALA A 155 13.64 10.42 6.58
C ALA A 155 14.68 9.36 6.22
N SER A 156 14.92 9.15 4.93
CA SER A 156 15.87 8.14 4.43
C SER A 156 17.30 8.44 4.89
N LEU A 157 17.77 9.69 4.75
CA LEU A 157 19.11 10.09 5.17
C LEU A 157 19.29 9.97 6.69
N ALA A 158 18.31 10.44 7.47
CA ALA A 158 18.36 10.33 8.94
C ALA A 158 18.40 8.85 9.37
N THR A 159 17.56 7.99 8.76
CA THR A 159 17.57 6.55 9.01
C THR A 159 18.93 5.94 8.69
N LEU A 160 19.52 6.27 7.52
CA LEU A 160 20.82 5.75 7.11
C LEU A 160 21.94 6.18 8.09
N LEU A 161 21.98 7.46 8.43
CA LEU A 161 23.00 7.98 9.35
C LEU A 161 22.92 7.33 10.74
N LEU A 162 21.70 7.14 11.24
CA LEU A 162 21.47 6.47 12.53
C LEU A 162 21.78 4.97 12.46
N ALA A 163 21.44 4.30 11.35
CA ALA A 163 21.77 2.89 11.14
C ALA A 163 23.29 2.67 11.08
N LEU A 164 24.04 3.55 10.39
CA LEU A 164 25.50 3.52 10.34
C LEU A 164 26.15 3.73 11.72
N LYS A 165 25.48 4.47 12.61
CA LYS A 165 25.91 4.64 14.02
C LYS A 165 25.52 3.46 14.93
N GLY A 166 24.86 2.43 14.39
CA GLY A 166 24.42 1.27 15.16
C GLY A 166 23.21 1.49 16.06
N ALA A 167 22.34 2.46 15.73
CA ALA A 167 21.18 2.79 16.55
C ALA A 167 20.06 1.72 16.52
N GLY A 168 20.19 0.63 15.74
CA GLY A 168 19.21 -0.45 15.66
C GLY A 168 17.81 0.06 15.30
N VAL A 169 16.80 -0.40 16.04
CA VAL A 169 15.40 0.00 15.85
C VAL A 169 15.19 1.51 15.85
N TRP A 170 15.99 2.27 16.61
CA TRP A 170 15.87 3.72 16.72
C TRP A 170 16.21 4.44 15.43
N ALA A 171 17.01 3.83 14.55
CA ALA A 171 17.27 4.41 13.23
C ALA A 171 15.98 4.54 12.42
N LEU A 172 15.11 3.53 12.43
CA LEU A 172 13.83 3.54 11.72
C LEU A 172 12.84 4.53 12.35
N VAL A 173 12.75 4.53 13.69
CA VAL A 173 11.80 5.38 14.43
C VAL A 173 12.16 6.85 14.30
N LEU A 174 13.40 7.22 14.62
CA LEU A 174 13.82 8.63 14.58
C LEU A 174 13.94 9.15 13.15
N GLY A 175 14.32 8.29 12.20
CA GLY A 175 14.34 8.67 10.78
C GLY A 175 12.94 9.00 10.26
N SER A 176 11.94 8.18 10.59
CA SER A 176 10.55 8.47 10.22
C SER A 176 10.00 9.74 10.88
N LEU A 177 10.34 9.97 12.16
CA LEU A 177 9.98 11.20 12.87
C LEU A 177 10.64 12.44 12.28
N ALA A 178 11.91 12.36 11.86
CA ALA A 178 12.60 13.45 11.18
C ALA A 178 11.89 13.84 9.88
N GLY A 179 11.50 12.85 9.08
CA GLY A 179 10.69 13.08 7.88
C GLY A 179 9.33 13.70 8.19
N ALA A 180 8.61 13.17 9.17
CA ALA A 180 7.32 13.72 9.60
C ALA A 180 7.44 15.16 10.10
N THR A 181 8.50 15.48 10.84
CA THR A 181 8.77 16.84 11.32
C THR A 181 8.97 17.81 10.16
N VAL A 182 9.81 17.46 9.19
CA VAL A 182 10.05 18.28 8.01
C VAL A 182 8.78 18.44 7.18
N ARG A 183 8.01 17.36 6.99
CA ARG A 183 6.72 17.40 6.28
C ARG A 183 5.76 18.39 6.93
N SER A 184 5.57 18.27 8.24
CA SER A 184 4.66 19.13 9.00
C SER A 184 5.13 20.59 9.00
N ALA A 185 6.44 20.83 9.14
CA ALA A 185 7.01 22.19 9.11
C ALA A 185 6.82 22.86 7.74
N LEU A 186 7.03 22.13 6.65
CA LEU A 186 6.85 22.66 5.29
C LEU A 186 5.39 22.94 4.96
N PHE A 187 4.45 22.06 5.35
CA PHE A 187 3.02 22.32 5.19
C PHE A 187 2.57 23.53 6.01
N LEU A 188 2.97 23.62 7.28
CA LEU A 188 2.62 24.72 8.17
C LEU A 188 3.22 26.06 7.67
N GLY A 189 4.44 26.04 7.14
CA GLY A 189 5.08 27.22 6.56
C GLY A 189 4.39 27.70 5.28
N SER A 190 3.83 26.79 4.47
CA SER A 190 3.14 27.15 3.23
C SER A 190 1.72 27.67 3.43
N HIS A 191 1.02 27.16 4.42
CA HIS A 191 -0.37 27.54 4.75
C HIS A 191 -0.51 27.72 6.26
N PRO A 192 0.01 28.81 6.83
CA PRO A 192 -0.02 29.02 8.28
C PRO A 192 -1.46 29.19 8.78
N VAL A 193 -1.87 28.30 9.67
CA VAL A 193 -3.16 28.36 10.34
C VAL A 193 -2.92 28.44 11.84
N ARG A 194 -3.42 29.51 12.47
CA ARG A 194 -3.35 29.65 13.93
C ARG A 194 -4.49 28.86 14.56
N PRO A 195 -4.22 27.84 15.39
CA PRO A 195 -5.27 27.02 15.97
C PRO A 195 -6.10 27.82 16.99
N VAL A 196 -7.40 27.59 16.97
CA VAL A 196 -8.35 28.15 17.95
C VAL A 196 -9.05 27.00 18.65
N PHE A 197 -8.98 26.96 19.98
CA PHE A 197 -9.53 25.88 20.81
C PHE A 197 -10.99 26.15 21.23
N ARG A 198 -11.83 26.50 20.24
CA ARG A 198 -13.27 26.68 20.35
C ARG A 198 -13.95 25.75 19.36
N PHE A 199 -14.73 24.78 19.82
CA PHE A 199 -15.24 23.68 19.00
C PHE A 199 -16.71 23.85 18.58
N GLY A 200 -17.35 24.98 18.91
CA GLY A 200 -18.70 25.29 18.46
C GLY A 200 -18.81 25.34 16.93
N GLY A 201 -19.90 24.82 16.37
CA GLY A 201 -20.17 24.83 14.95
C GLY A 201 -19.48 23.72 14.12
N LEU A 202 -18.64 22.87 14.73
CA LEU A 202 -17.92 21.80 14.02
C LEU A 202 -18.70 20.48 13.91
N ARG A 203 -19.94 20.41 14.46
CA ARG A 203 -20.72 19.16 14.53
C ARG A 203 -20.88 18.47 13.17
N GLY A 204 -21.11 19.23 12.10
CA GLY A 204 -21.21 18.69 10.74
C GLY A 204 -19.91 18.07 10.23
N HIS A 205 -18.77 18.73 10.46
CA HIS A 205 -17.45 18.22 10.10
C HIS A 205 -17.09 16.95 10.87
N VAL A 206 -17.37 16.91 12.16
CA VAL A 206 -17.11 15.74 13.02
C VAL A 206 -18.03 14.56 12.66
N ALA A 207 -19.33 14.80 12.39
CA ALA A 207 -20.26 13.75 12.00
C ALA A 207 -19.87 13.12 10.66
N PHE A 208 -19.55 13.93 9.66
CA PHE A 208 -19.06 13.46 8.36
C PHE A 208 -17.77 12.66 8.50
N GLY A 209 -16.79 13.22 9.22
CA GLY A 209 -15.51 12.59 9.44
C GLY A 209 -15.59 11.31 10.24
N GLY A 210 -16.43 11.25 11.26
CA GLY A 210 -16.65 10.07 12.10
C GLY A 210 -17.21 8.89 11.32
N THR A 211 -18.18 9.12 10.42
CA THR A 211 -18.72 8.08 9.54
C THR A 211 -17.63 7.51 8.62
N LEU A 212 -16.82 8.38 8.02
CA LEU A 212 -15.72 7.97 7.16
C LEU A 212 -14.64 7.21 7.94
N ALA A 213 -14.30 7.69 9.15
CA ALA A 213 -13.30 7.05 10.01
C ALA A 213 -13.73 5.63 10.45
N THR A 214 -15.00 5.42 10.77
CA THR A 214 -15.51 4.10 11.17
C THR A 214 -15.35 3.07 10.06
N SER A 215 -15.70 3.43 8.82
CA SER A 215 -15.53 2.54 7.66
C SER A 215 -14.04 2.22 7.39
N ARG A 216 -13.17 3.22 7.50
CA ARG A 216 -11.72 3.04 7.31
C ARG A 216 -11.09 2.23 8.45
N LEU A 217 -11.56 2.40 9.67
CA LEU A 217 -11.05 1.66 10.84
C LEU A 217 -11.21 0.15 10.67
N ALA A 218 -12.41 -0.31 10.29
CA ALA A 218 -12.66 -1.73 10.04
C ALA A 218 -11.69 -2.29 8.98
N TRP A 219 -11.51 -1.55 7.89
CA TRP A 219 -10.57 -1.92 6.83
C TRP A 219 -9.11 -1.99 7.32
N HIS A 220 -8.66 -1.00 8.12
CA HIS A 220 -7.30 -0.99 8.68
C HIS A 220 -7.07 -2.13 9.67
N VAL A 221 -8.01 -2.42 10.54
CA VAL A 221 -7.92 -3.55 11.49
C VAL A 221 -7.77 -4.88 10.74
N VAL A 222 -8.56 -5.10 9.69
CA VAL A 222 -8.44 -6.32 8.86
C VAL A 222 -7.06 -6.42 8.20
N ASN A 223 -6.55 -5.30 7.65
CA ASN A 223 -5.27 -5.29 6.95
C ASN A 223 -4.05 -5.36 7.87
N GLN A 224 -4.22 -5.24 9.19
CA GLN A 224 -3.15 -5.39 10.18
C GLN A 224 -3.32 -6.65 11.06
N ALA A 225 -4.37 -7.43 10.82
CA ALA A 225 -4.67 -8.63 11.61
C ALA A 225 -3.55 -9.68 11.56
N ASP A 226 -2.87 -9.78 10.42
CA ASP A 226 -1.69 -10.63 10.23
C ASP A 226 -0.52 -10.21 11.11
N VAL A 227 -0.18 -8.92 11.13
CA VAL A 227 0.91 -8.37 11.94
C VAL A 227 0.60 -8.51 13.43
N PHE A 228 -0.64 -8.24 13.87
CA PHE A 228 -1.04 -8.42 15.27
C PHE A 228 -0.99 -9.90 15.69
N THR A 229 -1.45 -10.81 14.81
CA THR A 229 -1.36 -12.25 15.09
C THR A 229 0.09 -12.71 15.12
N ALA A 230 0.90 -12.31 14.14
CA ALA A 230 2.33 -12.62 14.13
C ALA A 230 3.02 -12.11 15.40
N ALA A 231 2.79 -10.86 15.78
CA ALA A 231 3.42 -10.25 16.95
C ALA A 231 3.05 -10.94 18.28
N ARG A 232 1.82 -11.49 18.38
CA ARG A 232 1.37 -12.18 19.59
C ARG A 232 2.02 -13.56 19.78
N PHE A 233 2.31 -14.26 18.70
CA PHE A 233 2.71 -15.67 18.74
C PHE A 233 4.11 -15.94 18.23
N LEU A 234 4.74 -15.02 17.50
CA LEU A 234 6.06 -15.18 16.91
C LEU A 234 7.09 -14.24 17.54
N THR A 235 8.36 -14.52 17.30
CA THR A 235 9.46 -13.65 17.74
C THR A 235 9.52 -12.35 16.93
N PRO A 236 10.09 -11.25 17.46
CA PRO A 236 10.26 -10.01 16.71
C PRO A 236 10.99 -10.20 15.37
N SER A 237 11.99 -11.10 15.31
CA SER A 237 12.70 -11.44 14.07
C SER A 237 11.75 -12.05 13.03
N ALA A 238 10.89 -12.99 13.45
CA ALA A 238 9.93 -13.61 12.56
C ALA A 238 8.90 -12.61 12.03
N VAL A 239 8.42 -11.70 12.89
CA VAL A 239 7.54 -10.59 12.47
C VAL A 239 8.22 -9.67 11.45
N GLY A 240 9.51 -9.38 11.66
CA GLY A 240 10.31 -8.59 10.73
C GLY A 240 10.48 -9.24 9.37
N LEU A 241 10.83 -10.53 9.34
CA LEU A 241 10.93 -11.33 8.11
C LEU A 241 9.60 -11.32 7.34
N TYR A 242 8.50 -11.60 8.02
CA TYR A 242 7.15 -11.54 7.44
C TYR A 242 6.82 -10.16 6.87
N SER A 243 6.96 -9.12 7.69
CA SER A 243 6.56 -7.75 7.32
C SER A 243 7.38 -7.19 6.16
N VAL A 244 8.70 -7.40 6.15
CA VAL A 244 9.57 -6.95 5.05
C VAL A 244 9.27 -7.72 3.77
N SER A 245 9.04 -9.03 3.84
CA SER A 245 8.67 -9.84 2.67
C SER A 245 7.38 -9.37 2.02
N LEU A 246 6.32 -9.15 2.84
CA LEU A 246 5.05 -8.63 2.33
C LEU A 246 5.18 -7.19 1.81
N HIS A 247 5.98 -6.36 2.49
CA HIS A 247 6.24 -5.00 2.01
C HIS A 247 6.88 -5.02 0.63
N LEU A 248 7.93 -5.82 0.41
CA LEU A 248 8.56 -5.97 -0.90
C LEU A 248 7.59 -6.49 -1.97
N ALA A 249 6.77 -7.49 -1.63
CA ALA A 249 5.77 -8.01 -2.54
C ALA A 249 4.70 -6.96 -2.91
N THR A 250 4.32 -6.08 -1.99
CA THR A 250 3.26 -5.08 -2.22
C THR A 250 3.73 -3.81 -2.93
N LEU A 251 5.04 -3.51 -2.99
CA LEU A 251 5.56 -2.31 -3.65
C LEU A 251 5.11 -2.16 -5.12
N PRO A 252 5.26 -3.17 -6.00
CA PRO A 252 4.78 -3.07 -7.37
C PRO A 252 3.26 -2.96 -7.45
N MET A 253 2.55 -3.71 -6.58
CA MET A 253 1.08 -3.66 -6.50
C MET A 253 0.58 -2.23 -6.27
N GLN A 254 1.14 -1.51 -5.29
CA GLN A 254 0.72 -0.14 -4.97
C GLN A 254 0.86 0.80 -6.17
N ARG A 255 1.93 0.67 -6.96
CA ARG A 255 2.16 1.48 -8.15
C ARG A 255 1.16 1.18 -9.27
N ILE A 256 0.94 -0.10 -9.55
CA ILE A 256 -0.01 -0.54 -10.57
C ILE A 256 -1.44 -0.14 -10.18
N MET A 257 -1.86 -0.41 -8.93
CA MET A 257 -3.21 -0.08 -8.46
C MET A 257 -3.47 1.43 -8.40
N GLY A 258 -2.46 2.24 -8.12
CA GLY A 258 -2.56 3.70 -8.18
C GLY A 258 -3.02 4.19 -9.56
N ILE A 259 -2.49 3.62 -10.64
CA ILE A 259 -2.90 3.93 -12.02
C ILE A 259 -4.29 3.37 -12.32
N VAL A 260 -4.54 2.12 -11.94
CA VAL A 260 -5.80 1.42 -12.21
C VAL A 260 -6.99 2.14 -11.55
N ASN A 261 -6.87 2.53 -10.29
CA ASN A 261 -7.95 3.18 -9.56
C ASN A 261 -8.32 4.57 -10.13
N GLN A 262 -7.36 5.29 -10.69
CA GLN A 262 -7.62 6.57 -11.36
C GLN A 262 -8.50 6.44 -12.61
N VAL A 263 -8.51 5.26 -13.25
CA VAL A 263 -9.24 5.00 -14.49
C VAL A 263 -10.53 4.21 -14.24
N VAL A 264 -10.46 3.17 -13.42
CA VAL A 264 -11.58 2.21 -13.25
C VAL A 264 -12.79 2.89 -12.61
N PHE A 265 -12.62 3.55 -11.47
CA PHE A 265 -13.75 4.12 -10.74
C PHE A 265 -14.56 5.15 -11.57
N PRO A 266 -13.95 6.18 -12.20
CA PRO A 266 -14.68 7.12 -13.03
C PRO A 266 -15.34 6.49 -14.26
N THR A 267 -14.66 5.48 -14.86
CA THR A 267 -15.20 4.77 -16.02
C THR A 267 -16.45 3.98 -15.64
N VAL A 268 -16.41 3.26 -14.52
CA VAL A 268 -17.54 2.47 -14.03
C VAL A 268 -18.72 3.38 -13.66
N ALA A 269 -18.46 4.46 -12.95
CA ALA A 269 -19.51 5.42 -12.55
C ALA A 269 -20.22 6.05 -13.76
N ARG A 270 -19.50 6.32 -14.86
CA ARG A 270 -20.08 6.85 -16.09
C ARG A 270 -20.86 5.83 -16.92
N LEU A 271 -20.52 4.56 -16.80
CA LEU A 271 -21.12 3.46 -17.58
C LEU A 271 -22.12 2.63 -16.77
N GLN A 272 -22.51 3.07 -15.58
CA GLN A 272 -23.39 2.31 -14.68
C GLN A 272 -24.74 1.94 -15.33
N ASP A 273 -25.24 2.75 -16.26
CA ASP A 273 -26.51 2.55 -16.96
C ASP A 273 -26.36 1.80 -18.31
N ASP A 274 -25.12 1.61 -18.80
CA ASP A 274 -24.79 0.85 -20.02
C ASP A 274 -24.04 -0.45 -19.67
N ARG A 275 -24.79 -1.44 -19.22
CA ARG A 275 -24.24 -2.73 -18.73
C ARG A 275 -23.35 -3.46 -19.74
N PRO A 276 -23.70 -3.54 -21.05
CA PRO A 276 -22.83 -4.18 -22.04
C PRO A 276 -21.45 -3.53 -22.16
N ARG A 277 -21.42 -2.19 -22.24
CA ARG A 277 -20.15 -1.44 -22.30
C ARG A 277 -19.36 -1.53 -20.98
N LEU A 278 -20.04 -1.47 -19.84
CA LEU A 278 -19.41 -1.66 -18.52
C LEU A 278 -18.70 -3.01 -18.47
N ARG A 279 -19.40 -4.11 -18.88
CA ARG A 279 -18.83 -5.46 -18.91
C ARG A 279 -17.59 -5.52 -19.81
N GLU A 280 -17.66 -5.02 -21.05
CA GLU A 280 -16.53 -5.00 -21.99
C GLU A 280 -15.32 -4.28 -21.38
N ARG A 281 -15.54 -3.09 -20.83
CA ARG A 281 -14.46 -2.26 -20.25
C ARG A 281 -13.86 -2.88 -19.01
N LEU A 282 -14.66 -3.47 -18.14
CA LEU A 282 -14.17 -4.12 -16.93
C LEU A 282 -13.34 -5.37 -17.27
N LEU A 283 -13.81 -6.22 -18.19
CA LEU A 283 -13.06 -7.41 -18.63
C LEU A 283 -11.77 -7.04 -19.34
N SER A 284 -11.77 -5.98 -20.19
CA SER A 284 -10.55 -5.45 -20.80
C SER A 284 -9.58 -4.91 -19.74
N GLY A 285 -10.08 -4.17 -18.74
CA GLY A 285 -9.27 -3.68 -17.62
C GLY A 285 -8.64 -4.81 -16.80
N LEU A 286 -9.38 -5.86 -16.48
CA LEU A 286 -8.88 -7.04 -15.78
C LEU A 286 -7.81 -7.78 -16.59
N ARG A 287 -7.99 -7.90 -17.91
CA ARG A 287 -7.01 -8.50 -18.81
C ARG A 287 -5.70 -7.71 -18.84
N LEU A 288 -5.78 -6.38 -18.98
CA LEU A 288 -4.62 -5.49 -18.96
C LEU A 288 -3.91 -5.48 -17.61
N LEU A 289 -4.68 -5.52 -16.52
CA LEU A 289 -4.13 -5.66 -15.18
C LEU A 289 -3.33 -6.96 -15.05
N ALA A 290 -3.91 -8.09 -15.46
CA ALA A 290 -3.25 -9.39 -15.42
C ALA A 290 -2.02 -9.43 -16.34
N PHE A 291 -2.11 -8.83 -17.53
CA PHE A 291 -0.99 -8.72 -18.48
C PHE A 291 0.26 -8.07 -17.85
N VAL A 292 0.08 -7.06 -17.00
CA VAL A 292 1.19 -6.37 -16.33
C VAL A 292 1.53 -7.04 -14.99
N SER A 293 0.53 -7.36 -14.17
CA SER A 293 0.77 -7.83 -12.80
C SER A 293 1.31 -9.26 -12.75
N VAL A 294 0.84 -10.16 -13.61
CA VAL A 294 1.27 -11.57 -13.58
C VAL A 294 2.77 -11.70 -13.85
N PRO A 295 3.37 -11.19 -14.95
CA PRO A 295 4.79 -11.37 -15.18
C PRO A 295 5.66 -10.68 -14.14
N VAL A 296 5.25 -9.50 -13.64
CA VAL A 296 5.99 -8.78 -12.62
C VAL A 296 5.97 -9.55 -11.30
N MET A 297 4.80 -9.95 -10.84
CA MET A 297 4.66 -10.57 -9.52
C MET A 297 5.15 -12.02 -9.50
N TRP A 298 4.80 -12.81 -10.53
CA TRP A 298 5.30 -14.18 -10.64
C TRP A 298 6.79 -14.22 -10.98
N GLY A 299 7.29 -13.21 -11.71
CA GLY A 299 8.72 -13.01 -11.90
C GLY A 299 9.44 -12.78 -10.56
N ILE A 300 8.94 -11.85 -9.71
CA ILE A 300 9.48 -11.63 -8.37
C ILE A 300 9.46 -12.92 -7.54
N SER A 301 8.38 -13.69 -7.59
CA SER A 301 8.29 -14.98 -6.90
C SER A 301 9.37 -15.95 -7.37
N ALA A 302 9.55 -16.10 -8.68
CA ALA A 302 10.51 -17.05 -9.26
C ALA A 302 11.97 -16.72 -8.92
N VAL A 303 12.30 -15.42 -8.86
CA VAL A 303 13.65 -14.91 -8.54
C VAL A 303 13.78 -14.38 -7.10
N ALA A 304 12.85 -14.72 -6.21
CA ALA A 304 12.86 -14.25 -4.82
C ALA A 304 14.16 -14.59 -4.06
N PRO A 305 14.80 -15.77 -4.22
CA PRO A 305 16.08 -16.05 -3.57
C PRO A 305 17.19 -15.08 -4.00
N GLU A 306 17.25 -14.74 -5.28
CA GLU A 306 18.22 -13.78 -5.81
C GLU A 306 17.93 -12.36 -5.31
N ILE A 307 16.66 -11.96 -5.28
CA ILE A 307 16.24 -10.65 -4.72
C ILE A 307 16.62 -10.57 -3.25
N VAL A 308 16.29 -11.57 -2.43
CA VAL A 308 16.60 -11.56 -1.00
C VAL A 308 18.12 -11.56 -0.77
N ALA A 309 18.89 -12.39 -1.48
CA ALA A 309 20.34 -12.44 -1.35
C ALA A 309 21.01 -11.10 -1.73
N LEU A 310 20.56 -10.49 -2.84
CA LEU A 310 21.14 -9.25 -3.36
C LEU A 310 20.64 -8.01 -2.64
N ALA A 311 19.37 -7.94 -2.30
CA ALA A 311 18.77 -6.77 -1.70
C ALA A 311 18.90 -6.75 -0.18
N LEU A 312 18.56 -7.85 0.50
CA LEU A 312 18.45 -7.93 1.94
C LEU A 312 19.70 -8.53 2.60
N GLY A 313 20.31 -9.53 1.97
CA GLY A 313 21.49 -10.22 2.48
C GLY A 313 21.19 -11.49 3.29
N PRO A 314 22.25 -12.17 3.81
CA PRO A 314 22.13 -13.53 4.38
C PRO A 314 21.19 -13.63 5.60
N ARG A 315 21.11 -12.58 6.41
CA ARG A 315 20.23 -12.54 7.62
C ARG A 315 18.74 -12.65 7.31
N TRP A 316 18.36 -12.48 6.03
CA TRP A 316 16.99 -12.43 5.56
C TRP A 316 16.61 -13.67 4.74
N HIS A 317 17.41 -14.74 4.79
CA HIS A 317 17.16 -15.94 3.97
C HIS A 317 15.73 -16.47 4.12
N ASP A 318 15.21 -16.50 5.35
CA ASP A 318 13.86 -17.00 5.65
C ASP A 318 12.73 -16.07 5.13
N ALA A 319 13.07 -14.89 4.58
CA ALA A 319 12.13 -14.01 3.89
C ALA A 319 11.79 -14.51 2.46
N VAL A 320 12.52 -15.50 1.93
CA VAL A 320 12.34 -16.00 0.57
C VAL A 320 10.96 -16.62 0.38
N TYR A 321 10.58 -17.57 1.23
CA TYR A 321 9.30 -18.27 1.09
C TYR A 321 8.08 -17.34 1.24
N PRO A 322 8.01 -16.47 2.26
CA PRO A 322 6.95 -15.47 2.35
C PRO A 322 6.86 -14.54 1.13
N LEU A 323 8.01 -14.11 0.59
CA LEU A 323 8.04 -13.28 -0.61
C LEU A 323 7.52 -14.03 -1.85
N GLN A 324 7.90 -15.31 -2.00
CA GLN A 324 7.43 -16.15 -3.11
C GLN A 324 5.92 -16.31 -3.08
N VAL A 325 5.37 -16.77 -1.96
CA VAL A 325 3.93 -17.03 -1.82
C VAL A 325 3.12 -15.74 -1.98
N ALA A 326 3.53 -14.66 -1.31
CA ALA A 326 2.85 -13.38 -1.41
C ALA A 326 2.81 -12.88 -2.86
N SER A 327 3.92 -12.93 -3.56
CA SER A 327 4.02 -12.46 -4.95
C SER A 327 3.14 -13.28 -5.90
N LEU A 328 3.00 -14.60 -5.70
CA LEU A 328 2.09 -15.42 -6.53
C LEU A 328 0.62 -15.02 -6.40
N LEU A 329 0.21 -14.54 -5.23
CA LEU A 329 -1.19 -14.27 -4.91
C LEU A 329 -1.64 -12.85 -5.23
N ILE A 330 -0.71 -11.90 -5.24
CA ILE A 330 -1.01 -10.47 -5.43
C ILE A 330 -1.79 -10.18 -6.72
N PRO A 331 -1.55 -10.79 -7.90
CA PRO A 331 -2.36 -10.55 -9.09
C PRO A 331 -3.85 -10.84 -8.89
N PHE A 332 -4.18 -11.88 -8.15
CA PHE A 332 -5.56 -12.23 -7.83
C PHE A 332 -6.20 -11.25 -6.84
N LYS A 333 -5.43 -10.82 -5.83
CA LYS A 333 -5.86 -9.76 -4.90
C LYS A 333 -6.13 -8.46 -5.64
N MET A 334 -5.29 -8.09 -6.61
CA MET A 334 -5.46 -6.90 -7.46
C MET A 334 -6.72 -7.01 -8.34
N ALA A 335 -6.97 -8.15 -8.96
CA ALA A 335 -8.18 -8.38 -9.74
C ALA A 335 -9.45 -8.26 -8.88
N SER A 336 -9.43 -8.84 -7.68
CA SER A 336 -10.52 -8.69 -6.70
C SER A 336 -10.75 -7.22 -6.29
N ALA A 337 -9.70 -6.44 -6.09
CA ALA A 337 -9.80 -5.03 -5.74
C ALA A 337 -10.45 -4.20 -6.89
N VAL A 338 -10.14 -4.52 -8.14
CA VAL A 338 -10.81 -3.88 -9.31
C VAL A 338 -12.30 -4.21 -9.34
N ILE A 339 -12.67 -5.46 -9.08
CA ILE A 339 -14.07 -5.89 -9.01
C ILE A 339 -14.80 -5.18 -7.88
N SER A 340 -14.17 -5.06 -6.68
CA SER A 340 -14.72 -4.32 -5.54
C SER A 340 -14.93 -2.83 -5.89
N THR A 341 -13.95 -2.18 -6.53
CA THR A 341 -14.09 -0.80 -7.02
C THR A 341 -15.27 -0.65 -8.00
N ALA A 342 -15.47 -1.65 -8.88
CA ALA A 342 -16.59 -1.63 -9.82
C ALA A 342 -17.95 -1.77 -9.12
N ILE A 343 -18.06 -2.61 -8.08
CA ILE A 343 -19.27 -2.76 -7.26
C ILE A 343 -19.65 -1.44 -6.60
N VAL A 344 -18.68 -0.75 -6.01
CA VAL A 344 -18.91 0.56 -5.39
C VAL A 344 -19.32 1.59 -6.45
N GLY A 345 -18.69 1.55 -7.63
CA GLY A 345 -18.99 2.44 -8.76
C GLY A 345 -20.41 2.30 -9.33
N VAL A 346 -21.03 1.11 -9.24
CA VAL A 346 -22.44 0.90 -9.62
C VAL A 346 -23.42 1.09 -8.44
N GLY A 347 -22.96 1.68 -7.34
CA GLY A 347 -23.81 2.01 -6.19
C GLY A 347 -24.12 0.84 -5.25
N ALA A 348 -23.47 -0.33 -5.41
CA ALA A 348 -23.74 -1.51 -4.57
C ALA A 348 -22.83 -1.57 -3.33
N ALA A 349 -22.67 -0.47 -2.59
CA ALA A 349 -21.81 -0.36 -1.41
C ALA A 349 -22.16 -1.37 -0.29
N THR A 350 -23.44 -1.75 -0.16
CA THR A 350 -23.86 -2.78 0.82
C THR A 350 -23.29 -4.16 0.52
N LEU A 351 -23.10 -4.50 -0.76
CA LEU A 351 -22.46 -5.75 -1.16
C LEU A 351 -20.96 -5.71 -0.83
N ASP A 352 -20.30 -4.58 -1.10
CA ASP A 352 -18.89 -4.39 -0.74
C ASP A 352 -18.66 -4.50 0.77
N LEU A 353 -19.57 -3.95 1.58
CA LEU A 353 -19.54 -4.12 3.03
C LEU A 353 -19.69 -5.60 3.44
N ARG A 354 -20.61 -6.36 2.82
CA ARG A 354 -20.74 -7.81 3.08
C ARG A 354 -19.48 -8.57 2.71
N ASN A 355 -18.84 -8.24 1.60
CA ASN A 355 -17.57 -8.82 1.19
C ASN A 355 -16.45 -8.47 2.20
N THR A 356 -16.44 -7.25 2.72
CA THR A 356 -15.51 -6.82 3.78
C THR A 356 -15.72 -7.61 5.08
N VAL A 357 -16.97 -7.90 5.45
CA VAL A 357 -17.27 -8.76 6.61
C VAL A 357 -16.73 -10.18 6.41
N VAL A 358 -16.83 -10.75 5.19
CA VAL A 358 -16.21 -12.06 4.88
C VAL A 358 -14.70 -12.00 5.11
N ASN A 359 -14.03 -10.95 4.63
CA ASN A 359 -12.59 -10.75 4.89
C ASN A 359 -12.28 -10.64 6.39
N LEU A 360 -13.11 -9.89 7.15
CA LEU A 360 -12.94 -9.69 8.60
C LEU A 360 -13.02 -11.01 9.39
N VAL A 361 -13.78 -11.97 8.92
CA VAL A 361 -13.91 -13.26 9.60
C VAL A 361 -12.87 -14.26 9.09
N VAL A 362 -12.71 -14.41 7.77
CA VAL A 362 -11.88 -15.46 7.18
C VAL A 362 -10.38 -15.20 7.41
N LEU A 363 -9.90 -13.95 7.20
CA LEU A 363 -8.47 -13.66 7.30
C LEU A 363 -7.93 -13.82 8.73
N PRO A 364 -8.50 -13.20 9.78
CA PRO A 364 -7.99 -13.38 11.14
C PRO A 364 -8.07 -14.84 11.62
N SER A 365 -9.15 -15.55 11.27
CA SER A 365 -9.30 -16.97 11.61
C SER A 365 -8.20 -17.83 10.99
N ALA A 366 -7.88 -17.58 9.70
CA ALA A 366 -6.81 -18.28 9.02
C ALA A 366 -5.44 -17.96 9.64
N PHE A 367 -5.18 -16.69 9.99
CA PHE A 367 -3.94 -16.29 10.63
C PHE A 367 -3.74 -16.95 12.00
N LEU A 368 -4.79 -17.03 12.83
CA LEU A 368 -4.75 -17.72 14.12
C LEU A 368 -4.45 -19.21 14.00
N ILE A 369 -4.87 -19.83 12.90
CA ILE A 369 -4.53 -21.22 12.61
C ILE A 369 -3.11 -21.33 12.08
N GLY A 370 -2.75 -20.52 11.07
CA GLY A 370 -1.48 -20.60 10.35
C GLY A 370 -0.27 -20.24 11.19
N VAL A 371 -0.41 -19.29 12.13
CA VAL A 371 0.70 -18.84 12.98
C VAL A 371 1.36 -19.96 13.79
N ARG A 372 0.66 -21.07 14.02
CA ARG A 372 1.19 -22.26 14.72
C ARG A 372 2.38 -22.89 13.98
N TRP A 373 2.51 -22.68 12.69
CA TRP A 373 3.62 -23.15 11.84
C TRP A 373 4.61 -22.03 11.50
N GLY A 374 4.66 -20.99 12.33
CA GLY A 374 5.60 -19.87 12.15
C GLY A 374 5.23 -18.94 10.98
N VAL A 375 6.24 -18.29 10.41
CA VAL A 375 6.08 -17.33 9.30
C VAL A 375 5.54 -18.01 8.04
N ASP A 376 6.04 -19.19 7.74
CA ASP A 376 5.61 -19.95 6.54
C ASP A 376 4.15 -20.40 6.65
N GLY A 377 3.73 -20.81 7.84
CA GLY A 377 2.34 -21.13 8.11
C GLY A 377 1.43 -19.90 8.00
N LEU A 378 1.88 -18.74 8.47
CA LEU A 378 1.11 -17.51 8.41
C LEU A 378 0.87 -17.06 6.96
N VAL A 379 1.91 -17.07 6.12
CA VAL A 379 1.76 -16.70 4.71
C VAL A 379 0.97 -17.74 3.91
N THR A 380 1.12 -19.03 4.23
CA THR A 380 0.31 -20.10 3.63
C THR A 380 -1.16 -19.96 4.00
N ALA A 381 -1.46 -19.64 5.26
CA ALA A 381 -2.82 -19.36 5.71
C ALA A 381 -3.42 -18.14 4.98
N TRP A 382 -2.62 -17.10 4.76
CA TRP A 382 -3.04 -15.98 3.93
C TRP A 382 -3.36 -16.42 2.49
N ALA A 383 -2.54 -17.29 1.91
CA ALA A 383 -2.77 -17.86 0.58
C ALA A 383 -4.11 -18.62 0.50
N LEU A 384 -4.33 -19.54 1.43
CA LEU A 384 -5.54 -20.36 1.48
C LEU A 384 -6.79 -19.51 1.75
N SER A 385 -6.67 -18.54 2.67
CA SER A 385 -7.78 -17.63 2.97
C SER A 385 -8.16 -16.76 1.78
N LEU A 386 -7.19 -16.32 0.97
CA LEU A 386 -7.48 -15.57 -0.25
C LEU A 386 -8.30 -16.40 -1.23
N VAL A 387 -7.99 -17.69 -1.41
CA VAL A 387 -8.79 -18.59 -2.27
C VAL A 387 -10.23 -18.68 -1.76
N VAL A 388 -10.42 -18.87 -0.45
CA VAL A 388 -11.75 -18.91 0.16
C VAL A 388 -12.50 -17.58 -0.02
N VAL A 389 -11.84 -16.46 0.25
CA VAL A 389 -12.43 -15.14 0.07
C VAL A 389 -12.84 -14.90 -1.38
N LEU A 390 -11.98 -15.24 -2.35
CA LEU A 390 -12.28 -15.07 -3.76
C LEU A 390 -13.47 -15.95 -4.17
N ALA A 391 -13.52 -17.21 -3.71
CA ALA A 391 -14.62 -18.13 -4.01
C ALA A 391 -15.96 -17.63 -3.45
N LEU A 392 -15.97 -16.93 -2.32
CA LEU A 392 -17.18 -16.40 -1.70
C LEU A 392 -17.59 -15.04 -2.25
N THR A 393 -16.63 -14.16 -2.58
CA THR A 393 -16.92 -12.75 -2.91
C THR A 393 -17.02 -12.49 -4.40
N VAL A 394 -16.17 -13.12 -5.23
CA VAL A 394 -16.16 -12.86 -6.69
C VAL A 394 -17.45 -13.28 -7.38
N PRO A 395 -18.03 -14.49 -7.15
CA PRO A 395 -19.28 -14.88 -7.80
C PRO A 395 -20.42 -13.91 -7.49
N ARG A 396 -20.60 -13.52 -6.21
CA ARG A 396 -21.64 -12.56 -5.79
C ARG A 396 -21.45 -11.19 -6.46
N SER A 397 -20.20 -10.77 -6.57
CA SER A 397 -19.83 -9.52 -7.23
C SER A 397 -20.11 -9.56 -8.72
N CYS A 398 -19.76 -10.65 -9.38
CA CYS A 398 -20.04 -10.88 -10.80
C CYS A 398 -21.54 -10.89 -11.11
N THR A 399 -22.35 -11.54 -10.26
CA THR A 399 -23.82 -11.52 -10.39
C THR A 399 -24.36 -10.10 -10.34
N ARG A 400 -23.88 -9.26 -9.40
CA ARG A 400 -24.32 -7.85 -9.28
C ARG A 400 -23.91 -6.99 -10.46
N LEU A 401 -22.76 -7.29 -11.07
CA LEU A 401 -22.23 -6.58 -12.26
C LEU A 401 -22.79 -7.15 -13.57
N GLU A 402 -23.60 -8.22 -13.51
CA GLU A 402 -24.15 -8.94 -14.68
C GLU A 402 -23.04 -9.51 -15.59
N ILE A 403 -21.95 -9.97 -14.99
CA ILE A 403 -20.80 -10.55 -15.68
C ILE A 403 -20.72 -12.04 -15.35
N ALA A 404 -20.58 -12.89 -16.36
CA ALA A 404 -20.37 -14.30 -16.09
C ALA A 404 -18.99 -14.56 -15.49
N LEU A 405 -18.92 -15.40 -14.45
CA LEU A 405 -17.66 -15.78 -13.82
C LEU A 405 -16.66 -16.36 -14.83
N LEU A 406 -17.20 -17.10 -15.82
CA LEU A 406 -16.40 -17.67 -16.90
C LEU A 406 -15.73 -16.59 -17.78
N ASP A 407 -16.36 -15.43 -17.97
CA ASP A 407 -15.75 -14.35 -18.74
C ASP A 407 -14.61 -13.70 -17.98
N VAL A 408 -14.73 -13.57 -16.65
CA VAL A 408 -13.62 -13.13 -15.79
C VAL A 408 -12.47 -14.13 -15.87
N ALA A 409 -12.75 -15.43 -15.73
CA ALA A 409 -11.76 -16.49 -15.86
C ALA A 409 -11.08 -16.48 -17.25
N ARG A 410 -11.86 -16.32 -18.32
CA ARG A 410 -11.32 -16.21 -19.69
C ARG A 410 -10.46 -14.97 -19.90
N SER A 411 -10.81 -13.84 -19.27
CA SER A 411 -10.01 -12.62 -19.39
C SER A 411 -8.65 -12.72 -18.71
N LEU A 412 -8.53 -13.54 -17.67
CA LEU A 412 -7.29 -13.78 -16.95
C LEU A 412 -6.48 -14.97 -17.50
N ARG A 413 -7.13 -15.89 -18.24
CA ARG A 413 -6.54 -17.16 -18.68
C ARG A 413 -5.22 -16.99 -19.43
N ASP A 414 -5.20 -16.14 -20.46
CA ASP A 414 -4.06 -16.04 -21.36
C ASP A 414 -2.82 -15.43 -20.67
N PRO A 415 -2.94 -14.32 -19.86
CA PRO A 415 -1.84 -13.85 -19.03
C PRO A 415 -1.37 -14.88 -17.99
N LEU A 416 -2.30 -15.64 -17.38
CA LEU A 416 -1.94 -16.67 -16.40
C LEU A 416 -1.22 -17.85 -17.04
N LEU A 417 -1.67 -18.33 -18.20
CA LEU A 417 -0.98 -19.40 -18.94
C LEU A 417 0.44 -18.96 -19.37
N ALA A 418 0.56 -17.77 -19.98
CA ALA A 418 1.86 -17.23 -20.35
C ALA A 418 2.78 -17.02 -19.12
N GLY A 419 2.20 -16.53 -18.02
CA GLY A 419 2.90 -16.37 -16.74
C GLY A 419 3.35 -17.69 -16.13
N GLY A 420 2.52 -18.73 -16.21
CA GLY A 420 2.85 -20.08 -15.72
C GLY A 420 4.02 -20.70 -16.49
N VAL A 421 4.02 -20.59 -17.83
CA VAL A 421 5.15 -21.05 -18.66
C VAL A 421 6.41 -20.25 -18.33
N MET A 422 6.31 -18.91 -18.27
CA MET A 422 7.41 -18.04 -17.86
C MET A 422 7.98 -18.47 -16.50
N TYR A 423 7.10 -18.68 -15.51
CA TYR A 423 7.49 -19.07 -14.17
C TYR A 423 8.25 -20.40 -14.16
N ALA A 424 7.73 -21.42 -14.86
CA ALA A 424 8.38 -22.71 -14.98
C ALA A 424 9.76 -22.62 -15.66
N VAL A 425 9.86 -21.85 -16.76
CA VAL A 425 11.14 -21.64 -17.49
C VAL A 425 12.15 -20.90 -16.62
N VAL A 426 11.72 -19.89 -15.86
CA VAL A 426 12.61 -19.14 -14.95
C VAL A 426 13.10 -20.04 -13.82
N LEU A 427 12.24 -20.91 -13.24
CA LEU A 427 12.64 -21.87 -12.21
C LEU A 427 13.65 -22.91 -12.77
N ALA A 428 13.42 -23.44 -13.97
CA ALA A 428 14.35 -24.35 -14.62
C ALA A 428 15.70 -23.66 -14.94
N GLY A 429 15.66 -22.42 -15.45
CA GLY A 429 16.85 -21.60 -15.69
C GLY A 429 17.61 -21.29 -14.41
N ARG A 430 16.92 -21.07 -13.28
CA ARG A 430 17.56 -20.87 -11.99
C ARG A 430 18.34 -22.10 -11.53
N ALA A 431 17.80 -23.29 -11.74
CA ALA A 431 18.48 -24.54 -11.43
C ALA A 431 19.72 -24.73 -12.31
N ALA A 432 19.61 -24.44 -13.60
CA ALA A 432 20.72 -24.53 -14.55
C ALA A 432 21.85 -23.52 -14.27
N LEU A 433 21.53 -22.36 -13.71
CA LEU A 433 22.46 -21.28 -13.38
C LEU A 433 22.94 -21.31 -11.93
N ALA A 434 22.86 -22.43 -11.21
CA ALA A 434 23.18 -22.53 -9.78
C ALA A 434 24.60 -22.05 -9.43
N GLY A 435 25.59 -22.23 -10.31
CA GLY A 435 26.97 -21.80 -10.15
C GLY A 435 27.27 -20.34 -10.52
N VAL A 436 26.28 -19.59 -11.06
CA VAL A 436 26.48 -18.21 -11.52
C VAL A 436 26.24 -17.22 -10.38
N PRO A 437 27.06 -16.15 -10.24
CA PRO A 437 26.83 -15.12 -9.23
C PRO A 437 25.43 -14.53 -9.29
N HIS A 438 24.84 -14.23 -8.12
CA HIS A 438 23.44 -13.81 -8.01
C HIS A 438 23.05 -12.63 -8.90
N VAL A 439 23.95 -11.66 -9.12
CA VAL A 439 23.69 -10.47 -9.97
C VAL A 439 23.45 -10.87 -11.42
N TYR A 440 24.35 -11.66 -12.00
CA TYR A 440 24.24 -12.11 -13.38
C TYR A 440 23.07 -13.08 -13.55
N ARG A 441 22.88 -13.97 -12.57
CA ARG A 441 21.76 -14.90 -12.56
C ARG A 441 20.41 -14.16 -12.54
N LEU A 442 20.24 -13.17 -11.69
CA LEU A 442 19.02 -12.33 -11.63
C LEU A 442 18.78 -11.65 -12.98
N ALA A 443 19.79 -10.98 -13.54
CA ALA A 443 19.67 -10.29 -14.82
C ALA A 443 19.26 -11.24 -15.96
N THR A 444 19.93 -12.40 -16.04
CA THR A 444 19.62 -13.42 -17.06
C THR A 444 18.20 -13.96 -16.90
N LEU A 445 17.78 -14.30 -15.68
CA LEU A 445 16.44 -14.84 -15.42
C LEU A 445 15.34 -13.83 -15.73
N VAL A 446 15.54 -12.53 -15.45
CA VAL A 446 14.60 -11.47 -15.81
C VAL A 446 14.47 -11.34 -17.32
N LEU A 447 15.60 -11.36 -18.05
CA LEU A 447 15.61 -11.29 -19.52
C LEU A 447 14.94 -12.52 -20.16
N VAL A 448 15.25 -13.72 -19.66
CA VAL A 448 14.61 -14.97 -20.11
C VAL A 448 13.11 -14.93 -19.83
N GLY A 449 12.70 -14.50 -18.62
CA GLY A 449 11.30 -14.35 -18.28
C GLY A 449 10.56 -13.42 -19.24
N ALA A 450 11.12 -12.24 -19.53
CA ALA A 450 10.53 -11.30 -20.48
C ALA A 450 10.48 -11.85 -21.91
N ALA A 451 11.55 -12.54 -22.35
CA ALA A 451 11.65 -13.14 -23.68
C ALA A 451 10.65 -14.30 -23.89
N VAL A 452 10.27 -15.00 -22.82
CA VAL A 452 9.25 -16.05 -22.87
C VAL A 452 7.84 -15.45 -22.78
N TYR A 453 7.60 -14.55 -21.82
CA TYR A 453 6.26 -14.04 -21.55
C TYR A 453 5.69 -13.21 -22.71
N LEU A 454 6.45 -12.22 -23.20
CA LEU A 454 5.95 -11.26 -24.19
C LEU A 454 5.53 -11.90 -25.52
N PRO A 455 6.32 -12.80 -26.15
CA PRO A 455 5.86 -13.51 -27.33
C PRO A 455 4.67 -14.42 -27.06
N LEU A 456 4.71 -15.19 -25.97
CA LEU A 456 3.67 -16.16 -25.67
C LEU A 456 2.31 -15.50 -25.41
N VAL A 457 2.26 -14.44 -24.61
CA VAL A 457 1.02 -13.72 -24.38
C VAL A 457 0.50 -13.03 -25.63
N SER A 458 1.40 -12.57 -26.52
CA SER A 458 1.05 -11.97 -27.81
C SER A 458 0.45 -12.99 -28.78
N LEU A 459 0.92 -14.23 -28.75
CA LEU A 459 0.38 -15.35 -29.54
C LEU A 459 -0.98 -15.80 -29.02
N LEU A 460 -1.13 -15.93 -27.70
CA LEU A 460 -2.37 -16.37 -27.06
C LEU A 460 -3.49 -15.32 -27.14
N ASN A 461 -3.14 -14.04 -27.07
CA ASN A 461 -4.12 -12.94 -27.00
C ASN A 461 -3.73 -11.74 -27.89
N ARG A 462 -4.16 -11.79 -29.14
CA ARG A 462 -3.92 -10.70 -30.11
C ARG A 462 -4.65 -9.41 -29.76
N THR A 463 -5.71 -9.48 -28.95
CA THR A 463 -6.52 -8.29 -28.57
C THR A 463 -5.83 -7.39 -27.56
N ILE A 464 -4.86 -7.88 -26.80
CA ILE A 464 -4.09 -7.10 -25.79
C ILE A 464 -3.45 -5.87 -26.44
N TRP A 465 -2.85 -6.02 -27.61
CA TRP A 465 -2.24 -4.90 -28.31
C TRP A 465 -3.25 -3.87 -28.81
N ALA A 466 -4.46 -4.31 -29.15
CA ALA A 466 -5.57 -3.41 -29.50
C ALA A 466 -6.03 -2.63 -28.27
N ASP A 467 -6.17 -3.30 -27.11
CA ASP A 467 -6.55 -2.68 -25.85
C ASP A 467 -5.50 -1.64 -25.40
N LEU A 468 -4.20 -1.96 -25.51
CA LEU A 468 -3.11 -1.02 -25.21
C LEU A 468 -3.10 0.21 -26.14
N ARG A 469 -3.36 0.02 -27.42
CA ARG A 469 -3.47 1.14 -28.40
C ARG A 469 -4.66 2.05 -28.06
N ARG A 470 -5.80 1.50 -27.69
CA ARG A 470 -6.99 2.26 -27.24
C ARG A 470 -6.69 3.09 -25.97
N LEU A 471 -5.95 2.56 -25.01
CA LEU A 471 -5.53 3.33 -23.82
C LEU A 471 -4.61 4.50 -24.22
N ARG A 472 -3.66 4.27 -25.12
CA ARG A 472 -2.73 5.30 -25.59
C ARG A 472 -3.42 6.42 -26.39
N SER A 473 -4.47 6.10 -27.14
CA SER A 473 -5.28 7.11 -27.84
C SER A 473 -6.13 7.92 -26.88
N ALA A 474 -6.74 7.27 -25.87
CA ALA A 474 -7.53 7.95 -24.84
C ALA A 474 -6.71 8.88 -23.92
N SER A 475 -5.41 8.66 -23.77
CA SER A 475 -4.51 9.53 -22.99
C SER A 475 -4.01 10.75 -23.78
N ARG A 476 -4.30 10.82 -25.09
CA ARG A 476 -3.91 11.93 -25.98
C ARG A 476 -5.08 12.83 -26.37
N ALA A 477 -6.30 12.38 -26.13
CA ALA A 477 -7.53 13.14 -26.24
C ALA A 477 -7.94 13.72 -24.88
#